data_35d6e3300d92ecf2c08f560051691848
#
_entry.id   35d6e3300d92ecf2c08f560051691848
#
_cell.length_a   1.000
_cell.length_b   1.000
_cell.length_c   1.000
_cell.angle_alpha   90.00
_cell.angle_beta   90.00
_cell.angle_gamma   90.00
#
_symmetry.space_group_name_H-M   'P 1'
#
loop_
_entity.id
_entity.type
_entity.pdbx_description
1 polymer ?
#
loop_
_entity_poly.entity_id
_entity_poly.type
_entity_poly.pdbx_seq_one_letter_code
_entity_poly.pdbx_strand_id
1 'polypeptide(L)'
;MTTLVTGATGFLGSALARELLKDGRTLKLLVRKNSDTRNIDDLDCEVAYGDLQDRDSLKSALMGCQTLYHTAAYYSLWSRDKKLIYDINVQGTRNILESALEMGIEKVVYTSTVGCIGLSEDSSPANENQPMNTATLCNDYKLSKYEAEQVAHELFGRGLPVVIVNPSTPVGPRDIKPTPTGKIILDFLNR
;
A
#
# COMPACT_ATOMS: atom_id res chain seq x y z
N MET A 1 -13.12 16.21 -6.39
CA MET A 1 -11.71 15.77 -6.40
C MET A 1 -11.68 14.26 -6.50
N THR A 2 -11.18 13.72 -7.60
CA THR A 2 -11.14 12.27 -7.80
C THR A 2 -9.87 11.68 -7.19
N THR A 3 -10.01 10.59 -6.47
CA THR A 3 -8.94 9.93 -5.75
C THR A 3 -8.75 8.51 -6.28
N LEU A 4 -7.54 8.16 -6.72
CA LEU A 4 -7.20 6.78 -7.05
C LEU A 4 -6.76 6.03 -5.78
N VAL A 5 -7.31 4.84 -5.59
CA VAL A 5 -6.88 3.92 -4.51
C VAL A 5 -6.38 2.63 -5.14
N THR A 6 -5.12 2.27 -4.88
CA THR A 6 -4.58 0.95 -5.22
C THR A 6 -4.70 0.01 -4.04
N GLY A 7 -4.83 -1.30 -4.27
CA GLY A 7 -4.98 -2.27 -3.19
C GLY A 7 -6.35 -2.28 -2.52
N ALA A 8 -7.37 -1.64 -3.11
CA ALA A 8 -8.72 -1.51 -2.57
C ALA A 8 -9.42 -2.86 -2.33
N THR A 9 -9.06 -3.92 -3.05
CA THR A 9 -9.61 -5.27 -2.84
C THR A 9 -9.07 -5.95 -1.58
N GLY A 10 -7.96 -5.43 -1.01
CA GLY A 10 -7.36 -5.92 0.23
C GLY A 10 -8.03 -5.38 1.48
N PHE A 11 -7.61 -5.89 2.65
CA PHE A 11 -8.15 -5.53 3.96
C PHE A 11 -8.04 -4.02 4.24
N LEU A 12 -6.82 -3.48 4.26
CA LEU A 12 -6.58 -2.07 4.59
C LEU A 12 -7.14 -1.12 3.52
N GLY A 13 -6.93 -1.46 2.23
CA GLY A 13 -7.39 -0.62 1.12
C GLY A 13 -8.91 -0.52 1.02
N SER A 14 -9.64 -1.60 1.33
CA SER A 14 -11.12 -1.57 1.35
C SER A 14 -11.66 -0.75 2.52
N ALA A 15 -11.03 -0.81 3.68
CA ALA A 15 -11.38 0.03 4.81
C ALA A 15 -11.14 1.52 4.49
N LEU A 16 -9.99 1.84 3.92
CA LEU A 16 -9.66 3.20 3.48
C LEU A 16 -10.65 3.72 2.44
N ALA A 17 -10.99 2.91 1.42
CA ALA A 17 -11.95 3.32 0.39
C ALA A 17 -13.31 3.69 1.01
N ARG A 18 -13.78 2.93 2.00
CA ARG A 18 -15.04 3.22 2.72
C ARG A 18 -14.99 4.54 3.49
N GLU A 19 -13.91 4.81 4.20
CA GLU A 19 -13.77 6.06 4.93
C GLU A 19 -13.70 7.27 3.97
N LEU A 20 -12.97 7.15 2.86
CA LEU A 20 -12.91 8.19 1.84
C LEU A 20 -14.28 8.47 1.19
N LEU A 21 -15.10 7.42 0.96
CA LEU A 21 -16.48 7.59 0.47
C LEU A 21 -17.38 8.29 1.51
N LYS A 22 -17.25 7.95 2.79
CA LYS A 22 -17.98 8.65 3.88
C LYS A 22 -17.62 10.13 3.96
N ASP A 23 -16.37 10.47 3.65
CA ASP A 23 -15.88 11.85 3.55
C ASP A 23 -16.37 12.55 2.26
N GLY A 24 -17.21 11.93 1.45
CA GLY A 24 -17.78 12.49 0.23
C GLY A 24 -16.78 12.58 -0.94
N ARG A 25 -15.70 11.80 -0.93
CA ARG A 25 -14.73 11.78 -2.03
C ARG A 25 -15.21 10.91 -3.18
N THR A 26 -14.94 11.36 -4.41
CA THR A 26 -15.11 10.54 -5.61
C THR A 26 -13.92 9.59 -5.73
N LEU A 27 -14.17 8.29 -5.81
CA LEU A 27 -13.12 7.28 -5.88
C LEU A 27 -13.06 6.59 -7.22
N LYS A 28 -11.82 6.28 -7.60
CA LYS A 28 -11.46 5.32 -8.64
C LYS A 28 -10.59 4.24 -8.00
N LEU A 29 -10.96 2.97 -8.13
CA LEU A 29 -10.24 1.85 -7.53
C LEU A 29 -9.43 1.12 -8.59
N LEU A 30 -8.10 1.01 -8.40
CA LEU A 30 -7.25 0.19 -9.27
C LEU A 30 -7.42 -1.29 -8.90
N VAL A 31 -7.91 -2.09 -9.82
CA VAL A 31 -8.22 -3.51 -9.63
C VAL A 31 -7.60 -4.34 -10.74
N ARG A 32 -6.96 -5.46 -10.41
CA ARG A 32 -6.50 -6.42 -11.42
C ARG A 32 -7.68 -7.26 -11.91
N LYS A 33 -7.72 -7.62 -13.19
CA LYS A 33 -8.84 -8.36 -13.83
C LYS A 33 -9.29 -9.62 -13.08
N ASN A 34 -8.35 -10.31 -12.40
CA ASN A 34 -8.63 -11.58 -11.70
C ASN A 34 -8.63 -11.40 -10.16
N SER A 35 -8.80 -10.19 -9.65
CA SER A 35 -8.87 -9.95 -8.21
C SER A 35 -10.21 -10.40 -7.65
N ASP A 36 -10.18 -10.88 -6.41
CA ASP A 36 -11.36 -11.08 -5.59
C ASP A 36 -11.90 -9.71 -5.14
N THR A 37 -13.09 -9.35 -5.60
CA THR A 37 -13.69 -8.02 -5.40
C THR A 37 -14.68 -7.96 -4.25
N ARG A 38 -14.93 -9.05 -3.52
CA ARG A 38 -15.92 -9.12 -2.42
C ARG A 38 -15.79 -8.01 -1.38
N ASN A 39 -14.58 -7.45 -1.21
CA ASN A 39 -14.36 -6.33 -0.28
C ASN A 39 -14.85 -4.98 -0.79
N ILE A 40 -15.16 -4.86 -2.08
CA ILE A 40 -15.51 -3.60 -2.74
C ILE A 40 -16.79 -3.67 -3.56
N ASP A 41 -17.44 -4.85 -3.68
CA ASP A 41 -18.62 -5.05 -4.53
C ASP A 41 -19.84 -4.19 -4.09
N ASP A 42 -19.86 -3.75 -2.83
CA ASP A 42 -20.90 -2.88 -2.26
C ASP A 42 -20.54 -1.39 -2.28
N LEU A 43 -19.41 -1.01 -2.91
CA LEU A 43 -18.97 0.39 -2.99
C LEU A 43 -19.46 1.04 -4.29
N ASP A 44 -20.09 2.21 -4.16
CA ASP A 44 -20.45 3.05 -5.32
C ASP A 44 -19.22 3.89 -5.75
N CYS A 45 -18.40 3.32 -6.64
CA CYS A 45 -17.18 3.95 -7.13
C CYS A 45 -16.75 3.40 -8.50
N GLU A 46 -15.95 4.17 -9.22
CA GLU A 46 -15.38 3.76 -10.50
C GLU A 46 -14.31 2.67 -10.28
N VAL A 47 -14.33 1.63 -11.10
CA VAL A 47 -13.27 0.61 -11.15
C VAL A 47 -12.42 0.82 -12.40
N ALA A 48 -11.11 1.03 -12.19
CA ALA A 48 -10.10 1.04 -13.25
C ALA A 48 -9.33 -0.27 -13.24
N TYR A 49 -9.29 -0.98 -14.36
CA TYR A 49 -8.51 -2.20 -14.47
C TYR A 49 -7.05 -1.89 -14.82
N GLY A 50 -6.11 -2.41 -14.04
CA GLY A 50 -4.69 -2.24 -14.27
C GLY A 50 -3.83 -3.06 -13.33
N ASP A 51 -2.52 -3.04 -13.56
CA ASP A 51 -1.52 -3.76 -12.77
C ASP A 51 -0.32 -2.85 -12.45
N LEU A 52 0.27 -2.98 -11.25
CA LEU A 52 1.46 -2.23 -10.86
C LEU A 52 2.67 -2.50 -11.78
N GLN A 53 2.66 -3.61 -12.52
CA GLN A 53 3.69 -3.95 -13.47
C GLN A 53 3.45 -3.36 -14.88
N ASP A 54 2.28 -2.75 -15.11
CA ASP A 54 1.89 -2.16 -16.41
C ASP A 54 1.69 -0.65 -16.28
N ARG A 55 2.73 0.14 -16.62
CA ARG A 55 2.73 1.60 -16.49
C ARG A 55 1.63 2.29 -17.33
N ASP A 56 1.27 1.73 -18.48
CA ASP A 56 0.25 2.35 -19.33
C ASP A 56 -1.13 2.23 -18.69
N SER A 57 -1.42 1.07 -18.07
CA SER A 57 -2.63 0.89 -17.29
C SER A 57 -2.69 1.81 -16.06
N LEU A 58 -1.53 2.06 -15.41
CA LEU A 58 -1.43 2.97 -14.27
C LEU A 58 -1.70 4.43 -14.67
N LYS A 59 -1.11 4.89 -15.78
CA LYS A 59 -1.38 6.25 -16.31
C LYS A 59 -2.85 6.42 -16.69
N SER A 60 -3.43 5.41 -17.33
CA SER A 60 -4.87 5.41 -17.65
C SER A 60 -5.74 5.49 -16.40
N ALA A 61 -5.40 4.76 -15.34
CA ALA A 61 -6.12 4.82 -14.06
C ALA A 61 -5.97 6.17 -13.35
N LEU A 62 -4.80 6.80 -13.42
CA LEU A 62 -4.50 8.11 -12.81
C LEU A 62 -5.17 9.27 -13.57
N MET A 63 -5.61 9.07 -14.81
CA MET A 63 -6.21 10.12 -15.62
C MET A 63 -7.42 10.74 -14.91
N GLY A 64 -7.40 12.07 -14.73
CA GLY A 64 -8.44 12.84 -14.04
C GLY A 64 -8.41 12.75 -12.51
N CYS A 65 -7.42 12.06 -11.93
CA CYS A 65 -7.23 12.01 -10.48
C CYS A 65 -6.33 13.15 -9.99
N GLN A 66 -6.59 13.67 -8.79
CA GLN A 66 -5.74 14.64 -8.09
C GLN A 66 -4.98 14.00 -6.92
N THR A 67 -5.51 12.92 -6.38
CA THR A 67 -4.93 12.25 -5.21
C THR A 67 -4.72 10.77 -5.48
N LEU A 68 -3.63 10.22 -4.98
CA LEU A 68 -3.32 8.79 -4.99
C LEU A 68 -3.16 8.27 -3.56
N TYR A 69 -3.92 7.22 -3.20
CA TYR A 69 -3.61 6.38 -2.04
C TYR A 69 -3.05 5.05 -2.52
N HIS A 70 -1.77 4.84 -2.26
CA HIS A 70 -1.09 3.60 -2.64
C HIS A 70 -1.00 2.66 -1.45
N THR A 71 -1.95 1.68 -1.39
CA THR A 71 -1.98 0.65 -0.34
C THR A 71 -1.67 -0.75 -0.87
N ALA A 72 -1.54 -0.89 -2.20
CA ALA A 72 -1.23 -2.18 -2.81
C ALA A 72 0.17 -2.66 -2.42
N ALA A 73 0.24 -3.89 -1.94
CA ALA A 73 1.48 -4.61 -1.69
C ALA A 73 1.23 -6.11 -1.81
N TYR A 74 2.28 -6.85 -2.15
CA TYR A 74 2.27 -8.29 -1.98
C TYR A 74 2.70 -8.62 -0.55
N TYR A 75 1.71 -8.97 0.29
CA TYR A 75 1.94 -9.30 1.69
C TYR A 75 2.08 -10.81 1.88
N SER A 76 3.30 -11.26 2.05
CA SER A 76 3.60 -12.65 2.39
C SER A 76 4.84 -12.69 3.27
N LEU A 77 4.69 -13.22 4.49
CA LEU A 77 5.83 -13.44 5.39
C LEU A 77 6.70 -14.61 4.92
N TRP A 78 6.16 -15.46 4.05
CA TRP A 78 6.83 -16.62 3.48
C TRP A 78 6.41 -16.77 2.03
N SER A 79 7.29 -16.51 1.08
CA SER A 79 7.05 -16.72 -0.34
C SER A 79 8.16 -17.57 -0.94
N ARG A 80 7.79 -18.53 -1.79
CA ARG A 80 8.75 -19.25 -2.62
C ARG A 80 9.30 -18.41 -3.76
N ASP A 81 8.52 -17.41 -4.18
CA ASP A 81 8.88 -16.49 -5.26
C ASP A 81 9.29 -15.12 -4.67
N LYS A 82 10.57 -15.03 -4.35
CA LYS A 82 11.17 -13.78 -3.84
C LYS A 82 11.12 -12.67 -4.90
N LYS A 83 11.34 -13.02 -6.18
CA LYS A 83 11.33 -12.05 -7.27
C LYS A 83 9.97 -11.34 -7.35
N LEU A 84 8.88 -12.07 -7.23
CA LEU A 84 7.52 -11.51 -7.28
C LEU A 84 7.30 -10.46 -6.16
N ILE A 85 7.86 -10.67 -4.96
CA ILE A 85 7.76 -9.70 -3.86
C ILE A 85 8.38 -8.36 -4.28
N TYR A 86 9.60 -8.39 -4.84
CA TYR A 86 10.31 -7.17 -5.25
C TYR A 86 9.67 -6.54 -6.49
N ASP A 87 9.26 -7.34 -7.46
CA ASP A 87 8.57 -6.86 -8.67
C ASP A 87 7.28 -6.09 -8.31
N ILE A 88 6.52 -6.56 -7.32
CA ILE A 88 5.29 -5.88 -6.92
C ILE A 88 5.57 -4.74 -5.93
N ASN A 89 6.32 -5.00 -4.85
CA ASN A 89 6.45 -4.03 -3.76
C ASN A 89 7.40 -2.90 -4.12
N VAL A 90 8.52 -3.19 -4.77
CA VAL A 90 9.53 -2.17 -5.10
C VAL A 90 9.27 -1.58 -6.48
N GLN A 91 9.31 -2.43 -7.52
CA GLN A 91 9.15 -1.94 -8.89
C GLN A 91 7.72 -1.44 -9.14
N GLY A 92 6.70 -2.14 -8.60
CA GLY A 92 5.31 -1.69 -8.70
C GLY A 92 5.06 -0.36 -8.00
N THR A 93 5.67 -0.13 -6.82
CA THR A 93 5.64 1.19 -6.14
C THR A 93 6.34 2.25 -6.99
N ARG A 94 7.51 1.95 -7.56
CA ARG A 94 8.20 2.87 -8.47
C ARG A 94 7.32 3.23 -9.66
N ASN A 95 6.72 2.25 -10.31
CA ASN A 95 5.88 2.47 -11.49
C ASN A 95 4.70 3.41 -11.19
N ILE A 96 3.97 3.18 -10.10
CA ILE A 96 2.80 4.02 -9.78
C ILE A 96 3.20 5.42 -9.33
N LEU A 97 4.29 5.57 -8.54
CA LEU A 97 4.75 6.87 -8.06
C LEU A 97 5.37 7.71 -9.19
N GLU A 98 6.15 7.10 -10.10
CA GLU A 98 6.65 7.78 -11.30
C GLU A 98 5.49 8.21 -12.21
N SER A 99 4.51 7.32 -12.42
CA SER A 99 3.31 7.68 -13.18
C SER A 99 2.53 8.83 -12.52
N ALA A 100 2.43 8.84 -11.19
CA ALA A 100 1.80 9.92 -10.45
C ALA A 100 2.56 11.26 -10.62
N LEU A 101 3.90 11.24 -10.59
CA LEU A 101 4.73 12.42 -10.86
C LEU A 101 4.53 12.94 -12.29
N GLU A 102 4.58 12.06 -13.28
CA GLU A 102 4.38 12.39 -14.71
C GLU A 102 2.98 12.95 -15.00
N MET A 103 1.95 12.45 -14.29
CA MET A 103 0.57 12.88 -14.43
C MET A 103 0.21 14.10 -13.58
N GLY A 104 1.16 14.64 -12.79
CA GLY A 104 0.94 15.84 -11.99
C GLY A 104 0.00 15.62 -10.80
N ILE A 105 0.02 14.44 -10.17
CA ILE A 105 -0.80 14.16 -8.99
C ILE A 105 -0.41 15.09 -7.84
N GLU A 106 -1.41 15.78 -7.27
CA GLU A 106 -1.22 16.85 -6.29
C GLU A 106 -0.91 16.32 -4.87
N LYS A 107 -1.28 15.06 -4.58
CA LYS A 107 -1.08 14.44 -3.28
C LYS A 107 -1.00 12.93 -3.40
N VAL A 108 0.02 12.36 -2.78
CA VAL A 108 0.17 10.91 -2.66
C VAL A 108 0.24 10.53 -1.18
N VAL A 109 -0.50 9.48 -0.80
CA VAL A 109 -0.34 8.81 0.49
C VAL A 109 0.15 7.38 0.21
N TYR A 110 1.39 7.12 0.60
CA TYR A 110 2.00 5.80 0.46
C TYR A 110 1.92 5.03 1.77
N THR A 111 1.34 3.83 1.73
CA THR A 111 1.26 2.95 2.89
C THR A 111 2.49 2.06 2.97
N SER A 112 3.37 2.38 3.89
CA SER A 112 4.53 1.59 4.26
C SER A 112 4.22 0.63 5.42
N THR A 113 5.09 0.51 6.40
CA THR A 113 4.91 -0.33 7.59
C THR A 113 5.82 0.14 8.72
N VAL A 114 5.39 0.00 9.97
CA VAL A 114 6.26 0.21 11.14
C VAL A 114 7.56 -0.63 11.05
N GLY A 115 7.54 -1.73 10.30
CA GLY A 115 8.72 -2.55 10.04
C GLY A 115 9.85 -1.85 9.27
N CYS A 116 9.63 -0.63 8.74
CA CYS A 116 10.65 0.23 8.12
C CYS A 116 11.28 1.24 9.09
N ILE A 117 10.79 1.32 10.33
CA ILE A 117 11.32 2.22 11.36
C ILE A 117 12.33 1.45 12.22
N GLY A 118 13.50 2.02 12.45
CA GLY A 118 14.54 1.45 13.31
C GLY A 118 14.10 1.38 14.77
N LEU A 119 14.76 0.52 15.53
CA LEU A 119 14.55 0.44 16.97
C LEU A 119 15.40 1.50 17.67
N SER A 120 14.88 2.05 18.75
CA SER A 120 15.61 2.96 19.63
C SER A 120 16.60 2.16 20.48
N GLU A 121 17.83 2.67 20.64
CA GLU A 121 18.89 2.00 21.42
C GLU A 121 18.60 2.02 22.94
N ASP A 122 17.87 3.03 23.41
CA ASP A 122 17.55 3.25 24.82
C ASP A 122 16.17 2.72 25.24
N SER A 123 15.51 1.94 24.37
CA SER A 123 14.15 1.43 24.58
C SER A 123 13.07 2.51 24.65
N SER A 124 13.36 3.76 24.29
CA SER A 124 12.35 4.80 24.12
C SER A 124 11.46 4.47 22.90
N PRO A 125 10.24 5.02 22.82
CA PRO A 125 9.41 4.88 21.63
C PRO A 125 10.12 5.39 20.37
N ALA A 126 10.26 4.53 19.36
CA ALA A 126 10.83 4.90 18.08
C ALA A 126 9.85 5.77 17.27
N ASN A 127 10.38 6.62 16.41
CA ASN A 127 9.62 7.40 15.43
C ASN A 127 10.27 7.29 14.04
N GLU A 128 9.67 7.92 13.05
CA GLU A 128 10.04 7.84 11.64
C GLU A 128 11.46 8.38 11.33
N ASN A 129 12.10 9.09 12.27
CA ASN A 129 13.48 9.57 12.13
C ASN A 129 14.53 8.52 12.56
N GLN A 130 14.10 7.41 13.16
CA GLN A 130 15.02 6.35 13.56
C GLN A 130 15.56 5.60 12.34
N PRO A 131 16.90 5.58 12.14
CA PRO A 131 17.50 4.91 11.00
C PRO A 131 17.29 3.40 11.08
N MET A 132 16.82 2.80 9.98
CA MET A 132 16.68 1.35 9.88
C MET A 132 18.05 0.68 9.68
N ASN A 133 18.37 -0.27 10.54
CA ASN A 133 19.46 -1.20 10.28
C ASN A 133 18.97 -2.36 9.40
N THR A 134 19.27 -2.30 8.10
CA THR A 134 18.82 -3.29 7.13
C THR A 134 19.31 -4.72 7.42
N ALA A 135 20.42 -4.89 8.15
CA ALA A 135 20.90 -6.19 8.58
C ALA A 135 19.96 -6.90 9.57
N THR A 136 19.03 -6.16 10.20
CA THR A 136 18.00 -6.72 11.09
C THR A 136 16.72 -7.12 10.37
N LEU A 137 16.59 -6.80 9.08
CA LEU A 137 15.42 -7.15 8.27
C LEU A 137 15.48 -8.63 7.90
N CYS A 138 14.78 -9.46 8.65
CA CYS A 138 14.92 -10.91 8.63
C CYS A 138 14.08 -11.63 7.55
N ASN A 139 13.32 -10.90 6.71
CA ASN A 139 12.56 -11.49 5.61
C ASN A 139 12.43 -10.57 4.40
N ASP A 140 12.21 -11.20 3.23
CA ASP A 140 12.11 -10.51 1.94
C ASP A 140 10.96 -9.50 1.90
N TYR A 141 9.85 -9.73 2.61
CA TYR A 141 8.75 -8.78 2.68
C TYR A 141 9.18 -7.46 3.36
N LYS A 142 9.81 -7.54 4.55
CA LYS A 142 10.26 -6.35 5.26
C LYS A 142 11.30 -5.58 4.44
N LEU A 143 12.26 -6.29 3.84
CA LEU A 143 13.27 -5.67 3.00
C LEU A 143 12.64 -4.99 1.78
N SER A 144 11.72 -5.67 1.08
CA SER A 144 11.02 -5.08 -0.07
C SER A 144 10.19 -3.84 0.30
N LYS A 145 9.58 -3.81 1.49
CA LYS A 145 8.84 -2.64 1.97
C LYS A 145 9.77 -1.48 2.30
N TYR A 146 10.92 -1.77 2.92
CA TYR A 146 11.95 -0.76 3.17
C TYR A 146 12.47 -0.16 1.86
N GLU A 147 12.85 -0.99 0.87
CA GLU A 147 13.29 -0.51 -0.44
C GLU A 147 12.21 0.30 -1.17
N ALA A 148 10.95 -0.13 -1.08
CA ALA A 148 9.83 0.63 -1.64
C ALA A 148 9.61 1.98 -0.95
N GLU A 149 9.87 2.08 0.35
CA GLU A 149 9.84 3.35 1.08
C GLU A 149 10.98 4.28 0.62
N GLN A 150 12.19 3.73 0.33
CA GLN A 150 13.27 4.52 -0.26
C GLN A 150 12.89 5.07 -1.64
N VAL A 151 12.14 4.31 -2.46
CA VAL A 151 11.57 4.82 -3.72
C VAL A 151 10.64 6.01 -3.47
N ALA A 152 9.78 5.94 -2.44
CA ALA A 152 8.90 7.05 -2.10
C ALA A 152 9.67 8.30 -1.66
N HIS A 153 10.74 8.15 -0.87
CA HIS A 153 11.64 9.24 -0.50
C HIS A 153 12.37 9.85 -1.71
N GLU A 154 12.85 9.00 -2.63
CA GLU A 154 13.47 9.45 -3.89
C GLU A 154 12.49 10.30 -4.69
N LEU A 155 11.26 9.83 -4.88
CA LEU A 155 10.25 10.55 -5.68
C LEU A 155 9.78 11.84 -4.98
N PHE A 156 9.72 11.86 -3.64
CA PHE A 156 9.51 13.09 -2.89
C PHE A 156 10.60 14.13 -3.19
N GLY A 157 11.88 13.72 -3.18
CA GLY A 157 13.00 14.58 -3.56
C GLY A 157 12.95 15.06 -5.02
N ARG A 158 12.24 14.35 -5.90
CA ARG A 158 12.00 14.75 -7.30
C ARG A 158 10.74 15.63 -7.46
N GLY A 159 10.06 15.97 -6.36
CA GLY A 159 8.92 16.90 -6.35
C GLY A 159 7.54 16.23 -6.31
N LEU A 160 7.44 14.92 -6.15
CA LEU A 160 6.14 14.26 -5.92
C LEU A 160 5.69 14.52 -4.47
N PRO A 161 4.50 15.11 -4.21
CA PRO A 161 4.04 15.38 -2.86
C PRO A 161 3.58 14.09 -2.14
N VAL A 162 4.53 13.33 -1.59
CA VAL A 162 4.28 12.05 -0.92
C VAL A 162 4.25 12.23 0.60
N VAL A 163 3.19 11.70 1.22
CA VAL A 163 3.12 11.43 2.66
C VAL A 163 3.24 9.92 2.87
N ILE A 164 4.15 9.49 3.72
CA ILE A 164 4.35 8.09 4.07
C ILE A 164 3.62 7.81 5.39
N VAL A 165 2.90 6.69 5.45
CA VAL A 165 2.25 6.21 6.68
C VAL A 165 2.76 4.80 7.00
N ASN A 166 3.10 4.56 8.28
CA ASN A 166 3.71 3.33 8.75
C ASN A 166 2.78 2.57 9.73
N PRO A 167 1.74 1.88 9.23
CA PRO A 167 0.84 1.11 10.10
C PRO A 167 1.60 0.01 10.85
N SER A 168 1.20 -0.25 12.11
CA SER A 168 1.79 -1.32 12.92
C SER A 168 1.02 -2.63 12.76
N THR A 169 -0.13 -2.73 13.39
CA THR A 169 -0.89 -3.98 13.55
C THR A 169 -2.36 -3.73 13.24
N PRO A 170 -2.72 -3.52 11.97
CA PRO A 170 -4.10 -3.25 11.62
C PRO A 170 -4.99 -4.47 11.94
N VAL A 171 -6.09 -4.23 12.63
CA VAL A 171 -7.12 -5.20 12.99
C VAL A 171 -8.49 -4.57 12.73
N GLY A 172 -9.41 -5.32 12.13
CA GLY A 172 -10.73 -4.80 11.83
C GLY A 172 -11.60 -5.75 11.02
N PRO A 173 -12.81 -5.33 10.66
CA PRO A 173 -13.72 -6.11 9.83
C PRO A 173 -13.20 -6.24 8.40
N ARG A 174 -13.69 -7.26 7.69
CA ARG A 174 -13.41 -7.53 6.26
C ARG A 174 -11.97 -8.00 5.96
N ASP A 175 -11.27 -8.56 6.92
CA ASP A 175 -10.05 -9.32 6.68
C ASP A 175 -10.41 -10.72 6.10
N ILE A 176 -11.03 -10.72 4.91
CA ILE A 176 -11.62 -11.93 4.27
C ILE A 176 -10.58 -12.97 3.84
N LYS A 177 -9.32 -12.54 3.68
CA LYS A 177 -8.15 -13.41 3.52
C LYS A 177 -7.26 -13.14 4.71
N PRO A 178 -7.49 -13.81 5.85
CA PRO A 178 -6.94 -13.40 7.13
C PRO A 178 -5.47 -13.02 7.03
N THR A 179 -5.18 -11.78 7.36
CA THR A 179 -3.79 -11.31 7.52
C THR A 179 -3.13 -12.10 8.65
N PRO A 180 -1.79 -12.17 8.72
CA PRO A 180 -1.12 -12.82 9.85
C PRO A 180 -1.63 -12.35 11.21
N THR A 181 -1.95 -11.07 11.38
CA THR A 181 -2.53 -10.50 12.60
C THR A 181 -3.98 -10.93 12.82
N GLY A 182 -4.80 -10.86 11.79
CA GLY A 182 -6.19 -11.35 11.85
C GLY A 182 -6.25 -12.84 12.15
N LYS A 183 -5.31 -13.63 11.61
CA LYS A 183 -5.21 -15.05 11.90
C LYS A 183 -4.91 -15.35 13.38
N ILE A 184 -4.06 -14.57 14.05
CA ILE A 184 -3.80 -14.73 15.49
C ILE A 184 -5.10 -14.60 16.28
N ILE A 185 -5.94 -13.62 15.94
CA ILE A 185 -7.23 -13.41 16.62
C ILE A 185 -8.18 -14.57 16.34
N LEU A 186 -8.29 -15.00 15.07
CA LEU A 186 -9.15 -16.13 14.72
C LEU A 186 -8.71 -17.42 15.39
N ASP A 187 -7.41 -17.70 15.42
CA ASP A 187 -6.85 -18.88 16.08
C ASP A 187 -7.09 -18.86 17.60
N PHE A 188 -7.09 -17.67 18.23
CA PHE A 188 -7.42 -17.52 19.64
C PHE A 188 -8.92 -17.75 19.92
N LEU A 189 -9.81 -17.24 19.09
CA LEU A 189 -11.24 -17.36 19.26
C LEU A 189 -11.77 -18.77 18.95
N ASN A 190 -11.03 -19.58 18.21
CA ASN A 190 -11.41 -20.94 17.83
C ASN A 190 -10.78 -22.01 18.74
N ARG A 191 -10.18 -21.63 19.86
CA ARG A 191 -9.65 -22.53 20.90
C ARG A 191 -10.66 -22.73 22.02
#